data_1edac1cdc6106a7bdf236ab6ce262b3e
#
_entry.id   1edac1cdc6106a7bdf236ab6ce262b3e
#
_cell.length_a   1.000
_cell.length_b   1.000
_cell.length_c   1.000
_cell.angle_alpha   90.00
_cell.angle_beta   90.00
_cell.angle_gamma   90.00
#
_symmetry.space_group_name_H-M   'P 1'
#
loop_
_entity.id
_entity.type
_entity.pdbx_description
1 polymer ?
#
loop_
_entity_poly.entity_id
_entity_poly.type
_entity_poly.pdbx_seq_one_letter_code
_entity_poly.pdbx_strand_id
1 'polypeptide(L)'
;MKMERELPHFTAHQGLPTTEELEDYTKDRQHKLNVLDDLMHEVVQHKDMELLFTQGTHHRCVSVILITQNLFPKGKHARTIALNTWYLVLMKNLRDISQVGILGRQLYQGKVTGFMKAYQDALTYGYFIVDMSPHAEDQYRLRTRILPGEDPIIYRLT
;
A
#
# COMPACT_ATOMS: atom_id res chain seq x y z
N MET A 1 13.04 -0.09 -20.88
CA MET A 1 12.10 0.87 -20.24
C MET A 1 12.88 2.06 -19.69
N LYS A 2 12.26 3.27 -19.52
CA LYS A 2 12.97 4.45 -18.99
C LYS A 2 13.57 4.20 -17.60
N MET A 3 12.83 3.51 -16.71
CA MET A 3 13.27 3.18 -15.35
C MET A 3 14.55 2.33 -15.30
N GLU A 4 14.74 1.39 -16.22
CA GLU A 4 15.95 0.55 -16.25
C GLU A 4 17.23 1.36 -16.51
N ARG A 5 17.10 2.53 -17.14
CA ARG A 5 18.24 3.42 -17.43
C ARG A 5 18.56 4.38 -16.29
N GLU A 6 17.58 4.66 -15.42
CA GLU A 6 17.68 5.66 -14.36
C GLU A 6 17.93 5.06 -12.98
N LEU A 7 17.55 3.79 -12.77
CA LEU A 7 17.70 3.10 -11.49
C LEU A 7 18.72 1.97 -11.60
N PRO A 8 19.87 2.08 -10.92
CA PRO A 8 20.79 0.97 -10.79
C PRO A 8 20.10 -0.17 -10.03
N HIS A 9 20.27 -1.41 -10.50
CA HIS A 9 19.66 -2.61 -9.91
C HIS A 9 18.14 -2.75 -10.06
N PHE A 10 17.55 -2.12 -11.08
CA PHE A 10 16.16 -2.33 -11.44
C PHE A 10 16.03 -3.58 -12.33
N THR A 11 15.12 -4.47 -11.96
CA THR A 11 14.73 -5.64 -12.78
C THR A 11 13.23 -5.60 -13.03
N ALA A 12 12.82 -5.69 -14.28
CA ALA A 12 11.41 -5.84 -14.65
C ALA A 12 11.08 -7.33 -14.86
N HIS A 13 9.99 -7.79 -14.27
CA HIS A 13 9.47 -9.14 -14.41
C HIS A 13 8.03 -9.10 -14.93
N GLN A 14 7.65 -10.07 -15.74
CA GLN A 14 6.28 -10.21 -16.22
C GLN A 14 5.51 -11.24 -15.39
N GLY A 15 4.41 -10.82 -14.77
CA GLY A 15 3.61 -11.66 -13.89
C GLY A 15 4.16 -11.74 -12.45
N LEU A 16 3.64 -12.68 -11.67
CA LEU A 16 4.10 -12.89 -10.30
C LEU A 16 5.44 -13.64 -10.29
N PRO A 17 6.40 -13.23 -9.44
CA PRO A 17 7.61 -13.99 -9.24
C PRO A 17 7.30 -15.35 -8.60
N THR A 18 8.04 -16.37 -8.98
CA THR A 18 8.00 -17.69 -8.36
C THR A 18 8.64 -17.65 -6.96
N THR A 19 8.36 -18.68 -6.15
CA THR A 19 8.99 -18.82 -4.82
C THR A 19 10.51 -18.84 -4.92
N GLU A 20 11.07 -19.55 -5.91
CA GLU A 20 12.51 -19.66 -6.16
C GLU A 20 13.12 -18.28 -6.50
N GLU A 21 12.46 -17.52 -7.36
CA GLU A 21 12.88 -16.14 -7.70
C GLU A 21 12.83 -15.22 -6.50
N LEU A 22 11.78 -15.31 -5.67
CA LEU A 22 11.68 -14.52 -4.43
C LEU A 22 12.78 -14.88 -3.43
N GLU A 23 13.14 -16.16 -3.31
CA GLU A 23 14.25 -16.62 -2.49
C GLU A 23 15.58 -16.10 -3.02
N ASP A 24 15.79 -16.17 -4.33
CA ASP A 24 17.00 -15.66 -4.98
C ASP A 24 17.16 -14.15 -4.77
N TYR A 25 16.11 -13.39 -4.93
CA TYR A 25 16.12 -11.94 -4.68
C TYR A 25 16.44 -11.57 -3.22
N THR A 26 16.27 -12.47 -2.26
CA THR A 26 16.45 -12.18 -0.83
C THR A 26 17.73 -12.76 -0.23
N LYS A 27 18.54 -13.51 -0.98
CA LYS A 27 19.75 -14.20 -0.50
C LYS A 27 20.81 -13.26 0.08
N ASP A 28 20.96 -12.07 -0.50
CA ASP A 28 22.04 -11.13 -0.14
C ASP A 28 21.73 -10.27 1.09
N ARG A 29 20.55 -10.42 1.71
CA ARG A 29 20.07 -9.64 2.86
C ARG A 29 20.08 -8.11 2.67
N GLN A 30 20.23 -7.63 1.46
CA GLN A 30 20.04 -6.20 1.16
C GLN A 30 18.57 -5.86 1.15
N HIS A 31 18.23 -4.63 1.54
CA HIS A 31 16.86 -4.16 1.51
C HIS A 31 16.38 -4.02 0.05
N LYS A 32 15.28 -4.67 -0.29
CA LYS A 32 14.69 -4.67 -1.64
C LYS A 32 13.28 -4.14 -1.62
N LEU A 33 12.90 -3.52 -2.72
CA LEU A 33 11.55 -3.04 -2.96
C LEU A 33 10.93 -3.80 -4.12
N ASN A 34 9.86 -4.55 -3.84
CA ASN A 34 9.05 -5.19 -4.85
C ASN A 34 7.82 -4.32 -5.15
N VAL A 35 7.64 -3.97 -6.42
CA VAL A 35 6.46 -3.23 -6.89
C VAL A 35 5.63 -4.16 -7.76
N LEU A 36 4.41 -4.47 -7.31
CA LEU A 36 3.43 -5.31 -8.00
C LEU A 36 2.37 -4.39 -8.60
N ASP A 37 2.38 -4.24 -9.93
CA ASP A 37 1.48 -3.35 -10.67
C ASP A 37 0.46 -4.15 -11.47
N ASP A 38 -0.83 -3.86 -11.26
CA ASP A 38 -1.99 -4.49 -11.91
C ASP A 38 -2.08 -6.03 -11.75
N LEU A 39 -1.44 -6.58 -10.73
CA LEU A 39 -1.40 -8.03 -10.43
C LEU A 39 -2.34 -8.43 -9.27
N MET A 40 -3.29 -7.56 -8.89
CA MET A 40 -4.13 -7.78 -7.71
C MET A 40 -4.91 -9.09 -7.78
N HIS A 41 -5.42 -9.46 -8.95
CA HIS A 41 -6.22 -10.67 -9.11
C HIS A 41 -5.38 -11.92 -8.80
N GLU A 42 -4.18 -11.98 -9.32
CA GLU A 42 -3.24 -13.07 -9.10
C GLU A 42 -2.73 -13.07 -7.66
N VAL A 43 -2.33 -11.92 -7.14
CA VAL A 43 -1.80 -11.75 -5.78
C VAL A 43 -2.75 -12.31 -4.72
N VAL A 44 -4.04 -12.02 -4.81
CA VAL A 44 -5.02 -12.47 -3.80
C VAL A 44 -5.40 -13.95 -3.89
N GLN A 45 -4.96 -14.66 -4.93
CA GLN A 45 -5.20 -16.10 -5.12
C GLN A 45 -3.96 -16.95 -4.78
N HIS A 46 -2.76 -16.37 -4.76
CA HIS A 46 -1.52 -17.09 -4.56
C HIS A 46 -1.06 -17.08 -3.10
N LYS A 47 -0.79 -18.26 -2.55
CA LYS A 47 -0.30 -18.44 -1.18
C LYS A 47 1.08 -17.82 -0.97
N ASP A 48 1.94 -17.89 -1.96
CA ASP A 48 3.31 -17.34 -1.86
C ASP A 48 3.29 -15.82 -1.74
N MET A 49 2.29 -15.17 -2.35
CA MET A 49 2.09 -13.73 -2.17
C MET A 49 1.58 -13.41 -0.75
N GLU A 50 0.67 -14.21 -0.19
CA GLU A 50 0.30 -14.07 1.23
C GLU A 50 1.53 -14.19 2.14
N LEU A 51 2.41 -15.16 1.89
CA LEU A 51 3.65 -15.35 2.64
C LEU A 51 4.59 -14.15 2.48
N LEU A 52 4.68 -13.56 1.29
CA LEU A 52 5.48 -12.36 1.06
C LEU A 52 5.00 -11.19 1.92
N PHE A 53 3.69 -10.96 2.02
CA PHE A 53 3.11 -9.89 2.84
C PHE A 53 3.16 -10.16 4.35
N THR A 54 3.24 -11.41 4.79
CA THR A 54 3.25 -11.78 6.21
C THR A 54 4.67 -12.00 6.74
N GLN A 55 5.46 -12.82 6.06
CA GLN A 55 6.79 -13.25 6.49
C GLN A 55 7.92 -12.54 5.76
N GLY A 56 7.74 -12.24 4.47
CA GLY A 56 8.77 -11.64 3.62
C GLY A 56 9.19 -10.26 4.12
N THR A 57 8.22 -9.45 4.53
CA THR A 57 8.47 -8.09 5.03
C THR A 57 9.17 -8.06 6.40
N HIS A 58 8.98 -9.10 7.23
CA HIS A 58 9.56 -9.15 8.58
C HIS A 58 10.92 -9.84 8.65
N HIS A 59 11.17 -10.83 7.79
CA HIS A 59 12.35 -11.70 7.90
C HIS A 59 13.34 -11.58 6.72
N ARG A 60 12.92 -10.97 5.60
CA ARG A 60 13.71 -10.98 4.35
C ARG A 60 14.19 -9.61 3.89
N CYS A 61 14.08 -8.55 4.69
CA CYS A 61 14.45 -7.18 4.31
C CYS A 61 13.79 -6.74 2.98
N VAL A 62 12.52 -7.08 2.76
CA VAL A 62 11.77 -6.75 1.55
C VAL A 62 10.62 -5.81 1.90
N SER A 63 10.52 -4.69 1.19
CA SER A 63 9.32 -3.85 1.16
C SER A 63 8.47 -4.20 -0.07
N VAL A 64 7.15 -4.22 0.08
CA VAL A 64 6.24 -4.52 -1.02
C VAL A 64 5.29 -3.35 -1.25
N ILE A 65 5.19 -2.89 -2.50
CA ILE A 65 4.17 -1.96 -2.94
C ILE A 65 3.23 -2.71 -3.90
N LEU A 66 1.94 -2.71 -3.58
CA LEU A 66 0.92 -3.26 -4.46
C LEU A 66 0.07 -2.12 -5.01
N ILE A 67 0.12 -1.92 -6.32
CA ILE A 67 -0.68 -0.93 -7.02
C ILE A 67 -1.98 -1.59 -7.48
N THR A 68 -3.10 -1.03 -7.07
CA THR A 68 -4.43 -1.59 -7.37
C THR A 68 -5.47 -0.51 -7.58
N GLN A 69 -6.49 -0.82 -8.35
CA GLN A 69 -7.68 0.02 -8.54
C GLN A 69 -8.80 -0.29 -7.55
N ASN A 70 -8.70 -1.39 -6.79
CA ASN A 70 -9.72 -1.86 -5.87
C ASN A 70 -9.17 -2.03 -4.45
N LEU A 71 -9.74 -1.31 -3.48
CA LEU A 71 -9.37 -1.39 -2.07
C LEU A 71 -9.81 -2.71 -1.41
N PHE A 72 -10.89 -3.32 -1.91
CA PHE A 72 -11.48 -4.53 -1.33
C PHE A 72 -11.58 -5.64 -2.40
N PRO A 73 -10.46 -6.17 -2.87
CA PRO A 73 -10.46 -7.25 -3.84
C PRO A 73 -11.06 -8.52 -3.24
N LYS A 74 -11.71 -9.31 -4.09
CA LYS A 74 -12.18 -10.64 -3.70
C LYS A 74 -11.09 -11.67 -4.00
N GLY A 75 -10.74 -12.48 -3.02
CA GLY A 75 -9.73 -13.52 -3.19
C GLY A 75 -9.47 -14.29 -1.90
N LYS A 76 -8.93 -15.49 -2.03
CA LYS A 76 -8.68 -16.41 -0.91
C LYS A 76 -7.77 -15.79 0.17
N HIS A 77 -6.77 -15.04 -0.25
CA HIS A 77 -5.75 -14.45 0.62
C HIS A 77 -5.92 -12.93 0.81
N ALA A 78 -6.95 -12.32 0.18
CA ALA A 78 -7.17 -10.87 0.18
C ALA A 78 -7.23 -10.27 1.60
N ARG A 79 -7.95 -10.95 2.52
CA ARG A 79 -8.08 -10.48 3.90
C ARG A 79 -6.74 -10.48 4.65
N THR A 80 -5.95 -11.54 4.50
CA THR A 80 -4.64 -11.64 5.17
C THR A 80 -3.70 -10.55 4.66
N ILE A 81 -3.66 -10.31 3.35
CA ILE A 81 -2.86 -9.25 2.74
C ILE A 81 -3.28 -7.88 3.26
N ALA A 82 -4.59 -7.59 3.27
CA ALA A 82 -5.11 -6.32 3.78
C ALA A 82 -4.77 -6.07 5.25
N LEU A 83 -4.84 -7.10 6.11
CA LEU A 83 -4.50 -6.99 7.53
C LEU A 83 -3.00 -6.80 7.80
N ASN A 84 -2.14 -7.15 6.86
CA ASN A 84 -0.69 -6.95 6.95
C ASN A 84 -0.20 -5.73 6.15
N THR A 85 -1.10 -4.96 5.56
CA THR A 85 -0.78 -3.70 4.89
C THR A 85 -0.68 -2.59 5.92
N TRP A 86 0.49 -1.95 6.01
CA TRP A 86 0.73 -0.87 6.96
C TRP A 86 0.33 0.50 6.43
N TYR A 87 0.50 0.73 5.13
CA TYR A 87 0.22 2.03 4.52
C TYR A 87 -0.74 1.90 3.36
N LEU A 88 -1.79 2.68 3.36
CA LEU A 88 -2.64 2.87 2.20
C LEU A 88 -2.38 4.27 1.63
N VAL A 89 -1.97 4.32 0.36
CA VAL A 89 -1.81 5.56 -0.38
C VAL A 89 -2.99 5.69 -1.32
N LEU A 90 -3.95 6.50 -0.94
CA LEU A 90 -5.18 6.71 -1.68
C LEU A 90 -5.01 7.87 -2.67
N MET A 91 -5.10 7.56 -3.95
CA MET A 91 -5.09 8.55 -5.03
C MET A 91 -6.52 8.93 -5.43
N LYS A 92 -6.65 9.94 -6.28
CA LYS A 92 -7.94 10.40 -6.78
C LYS A 92 -8.60 9.31 -7.63
N ASN A 93 -9.70 8.76 -7.15
CA ASN A 93 -10.55 7.84 -7.88
C ASN A 93 -12.01 8.34 -7.88
N LEU A 94 -12.42 8.97 -8.97
CA LEU A 94 -13.77 9.52 -9.10
C LEU A 94 -14.83 8.45 -9.36
N ARG A 95 -14.43 7.26 -9.81
CA ARG A 95 -15.36 6.19 -10.17
C ARG A 95 -15.82 5.38 -8.97
N ASP A 96 -15.00 5.30 -7.92
CA ASP A 96 -15.28 4.45 -6.76
C ASP A 96 -14.90 5.11 -5.42
N ILE A 97 -15.43 6.31 -5.22
CA ILE A 97 -15.28 7.02 -3.94
C ILE A 97 -16.00 6.30 -2.79
N SER A 98 -16.94 5.41 -3.11
CA SER A 98 -17.67 4.62 -2.11
C SER A 98 -16.75 3.68 -1.32
N GLN A 99 -15.74 3.10 -1.94
CA GLN A 99 -14.75 2.25 -1.25
C GLN A 99 -13.98 3.04 -0.18
N VAL A 100 -13.62 4.29 -0.45
CA VAL A 100 -12.97 5.16 0.53
C VAL A 100 -13.90 5.45 1.71
N GLY A 101 -15.19 5.65 1.45
CA GLY A 101 -16.21 5.81 2.49
C GLY A 101 -16.39 4.53 3.34
N ILE A 102 -16.29 3.34 2.75
CA ILE A 102 -16.31 2.06 3.47
C ILE A 102 -15.07 1.95 4.37
N LEU A 103 -13.89 2.26 3.85
CA LEU A 103 -12.65 2.28 4.62
C LEU A 103 -12.77 3.23 5.82
N GLY A 104 -13.27 4.45 5.60
CA GLY A 104 -13.49 5.43 6.67
C GLY A 104 -14.43 4.91 7.77
N ARG A 105 -15.51 4.17 7.40
CA ARG A 105 -16.42 3.53 8.38
C ARG A 105 -15.74 2.44 9.18
N GLN A 106 -14.86 1.67 8.56
CA GLN A 106 -14.13 0.59 9.25
C GLN A 106 -13.09 1.12 10.23
N LEU A 107 -12.38 2.17 9.86
CA LEU A 107 -11.28 2.71 10.67
C LEU A 107 -11.74 3.74 11.71
N TYR A 108 -12.75 4.54 11.39
CA TYR A 108 -13.17 5.71 12.18
C TYR A 108 -14.69 5.75 12.36
N GLN A 109 -15.22 4.83 13.17
CA GLN A 109 -16.65 4.82 13.51
C GLN A 109 -17.10 6.17 14.08
N GLY A 110 -18.19 6.72 13.56
CA GLY A 110 -18.73 8.02 13.98
C GLY A 110 -18.00 9.25 13.40
N LYS A 111 -16.83 9.10 12.77
CA LYS A 111 -16.03 10.21 12.23
C LYS A 111 -15.85 10.14 10.69
N VAL A 112 -16.70 9.38 9.99
CA VAL A 112 -16.59 9.16 8.54
C VAL A 112 -16.63 10.46 7.74
N THR A 113 -17.49 11.41 8.15
CA THR A 113 -17.60 12.72 7.48
C THR A 113 -16.26 13.48 7.56
N GLY A 114 -15.61 13.47 8.71
CA GLY A 114 -14.29 14.08 8.91
C GLY A 114 -13.23 13.39 8.04
N PHE A 115 -13.23 12.05 8.02
CA PHE A 115 -12.33 11.26 7.17
C PHE A 115 -12.49 11.59 5.69
N MET A 116 -13.73 11.67 5.20
CA MET A 116 -14.00 12.02 3.80
C MET A 116 -13.58 13.44 3.44
N LYS A 117 -13.75 14.41 4.36
CA LYS A 117 -13.26 15.78 4.17
C LYS A 117 -11.75 15.82 4.09
N ALA A 118 -11.05 15.11 5.01
CA ALA A 118 -9.59 14.99 4.98
C ALA A 118 -9.10 14.37 3.67
N TYR A 119 -9.73 13.30 3.21
CA TYR A 119 -9.44 12.68 1.91
C TYR A 119 -9.60 13.67 0.76
N GLN A 120 -10.73 14.38 0.69
CA GLN A 120 -10.99 15.35 -0.37
C GLN A 120 -9.97 16.49 -0.40
N ASP A 121 -9.60 17.02 0.77
CA ASP A 121 -8.58 18.06 0.89
C ASP A 121 -7.21 17.54 0.47
N ALA A 122 -6.80 16.37 0.95
CA ALA A 122 -5.53 15.74 0.61
C ALA A 122 -5.36 15.49 -0.89
N LEU A 123 -6.45 15.22 -1.62
CA LEU A 123 -6.40 15.02 -3.07
C LEU A 123 -6.03 16.30 -3.86
N THR A 124 -6.11 17.48 -3.26
CA THR A 124 -5.59 18.72 -3.86
C THR A 124 -4.06 18.69 -3.97
N TYR A 125 -3.42 17.88 -3.12
CA TYR A 125 -1.97 17.63 -3.11
C TYR A 125 -1.58 16.33 -3.83
N GLY A 126 -2.55 15.58 -4.38
CA GLY A 126 -2.35 14.41 -5.21
C GLY A 126 -2.60 13.06 -4.53
N TYR A 127 -2.41 12.94 -3.22
CA TYR A 127 -2.56 11.67 -2.50
C TYR A 127 -2.95 11.85 -1.03
N PHE A 128 -3.53 10.81 -0.44
CA PHE A 128 -3.86 10.73 0.97
C PHE A 128 -3.31 9.44 1.57
N ILE A 129 -2.56 9.54 2.65
CA ILE A 129 -1.97 8.39 3.34
C ILE A 129 -2.77 8.06 4.59
N VAL A 130 -3.08 6.77 4.72
CA VAL A 130 -3.62 6.17 5.94
C VAL A 130 -2.57 5.22 6.50
N ASP A 131 -1.97 5.58 7.62
CA ASP A 131 -1.00 4.78 8.35
C ASP A 131 -1.73 3.84 9.32
N MET A 132 -1.75 2.56 8.98
CA MET A 132 -2.36 1.49 9.77
C MET A 132 -1.33 0.69 10.57
N SER A 133 -0.06 1.12 10.56
CA SER A 133 0.98 0.42 11.31
C SER A 133 0.67 0.40 12.82
N PRO A 134 1.07 -0.66 13.53
CA PRO A 134 0.79 -0.79 14.97
C PRO A 134 1.53 0.24 15.82
N HIS A 135 2.56 0.88 15.27
CA HIS A 135 3.38 1.87 15.97
C HIS A 135 2.94 3.32 15.74
N ALA A 136 2.00 3.56 14.80
CA ALA A 136 1.54 4.91 14.51
C ALA A 136 0.64 5.44 15.65
N GLU A 137 0.94 6.63 16.12
CA GLU A 137 0.03 7.36 17.02
C GLU A 137 -1.22 7.79 16.25
N ASP A 138 -2.40 7.67 16.86
CA ASP A 138 -3.68 7.92 16.19
C ASP A 138 -3.79 9.33 15.58
N GLN A 139 -3.18 10.33 16.21
CA GLN A 139 -3.19 11.70 15.73
C GLN A 139 -2.36 11.93 14.45
N TYR A 140 -1.46 11.00 14.09
CA TYR A 140 -0.55 11.11 12.93
C TYR A 140 -0.88 10.13 11.81
N ARG A 141 -1.97 9.36 11.93
CA ARG A 141 -2.32 8.31 10.95
C ARG A 141 -2.74 8.84 9.59
N LEU A 142 -3.31 10.04 9.52
CA LEU A 142 -3.87 10.61 8.29
C LEU A 142 -2.99 11.77 7.82
N ARG A 143 -2.35 11.59 6.66
CA ARG A 143 -1.33 12.52 6.19
C ARG A 143 -1.39 12.72 4.67
N THR A 144 -0.81 13.82 4.22
CA THR A 144 -0.40 14.08 2.85
C THR A 144 0.90 14.88 2.82
N ARG A 145 1.50 15.11 1.66
CA ARG A 145 2.72 15.88 1.47
C ARG A 145 3.89 15.37 2.32
N ILE A 146 4.19 14.08 2.25
CA ILE A 146 5.29 13.48 3.00
C ILE A 146 6.53 13.18 2.15
N LEU A 147 6.51 13.51 0.86
CA LEU A 147 7.65 13.27 -0.02
C LEU A 147 8.77 14.29 0.24
N PRO A 148 10.03 13.96 -0.09
CA PRO A 148 11.15 14.87 0.09
C PRO A 148 10.91 16.24 -0.54
N GLY A 149 11.07 17.31 0.26
CA GLY A 149 10.83 18.69 -0.17
C GLY A 149 9.41 19.20 0.01
N GLU A 150 8.51 18.38 0.55
CA GLU A 150 7.15 18.80 0.91
C GLU A 150 7.05 19.09 2.41
N ASP A 151 6.13 20.00 2.79
CA ASP A 151 5.77 20.23 4.19
C ASP A 151 4.59 19.32 4.56
N PRO A 152 4.76 18.34 5.47
CA PRO A 152 3.72 17.37 5.80
C PRO A 152 2.46 18.01 6.38
N ILE A 153 1.29 17.59 5.91
CA ILE A 153 -0.01 17.95 6.46
C ILE A 153 -0.60 16.75 7.18
N ILE A 154 -1.04 16.95 8.41
CA ILE A 154 -1.62 15.93 9.29
C ILE A 154 -3.09 16.29 9.52
N TYR A 155 -3.99 15.33 9.31
CA TYR A 155 -5.42 15.47 9.54
C TYR A 155 -5.82 14.86 10.88
N ARG A 156 -6.44 15.65 11.75
CA ARG A 156 -7.01 15.19 13.01
C ARG A 156 -8.53 15.17 12.90
N LEU A 157 -9.11 14.00 13.15
CA LEU A 157 -10.57 13.85 13.13
C LEU A 157 -11.14 14.21 14.51
N THR A 158 -11.89 15.26 14.55
CA THR A 158 -12.67 15.70 15.72
C THR A 158 -14.01 15.01 15.79
#